data_2e7ec17e503c30488acda1bd7cffc259
#
_entry.id   2e7ec17e503c30488acda1bd7cffc259
#
_cell.length_a   1.000
_cell.length_b   1.000
_cell.length_c   1.000
_cell.angle_alpha   90.00
_cell.angle_beta   90.00
_cell.angle_gamma   90.00
#
_symmetry.space_group_name_H-M   'P 1'
#
loop_
_entity.id
_entity.type
_entity.pdbx_description
1 polymer ?
#
loop_
_entity_poly.entity_id
_entity_poly.type
_entity_poly.pdbx_seq_one_letter_code
_entity_poly.pdbx_strand_id
1 'polypeptide(L)'
;MSDEKAETMKSLRSIAQKINWLIAGMAITLVATTGGVIGLVQATGGSSSAFVPVSPVRILDTRDPNNVGLNGPFVSQVPQDLIVVGSIATATGIQSIVPAGATGVSLNVTVYNPRADGYISIRPADASGAPTTSNLNFTAGQTVPNAVTVNLPITGSDAGKIEIY
;
A
#
# COMPACT_ATOMS: atom_id res chain seq x y z
N MET A 1 -37.89 -53.78 5.36
CA MET A 1 -36.43 -53.52 5.25
C MET A 1 -36.09 -52.18 4.63
N SER A 2 -36.97 -51.48 3.90
CA SER A 2 -36.77 -50.13 3.35
C SER A 2 -37.07 -48.99 4.33
N ASP A 3 -38.11 -49.15 5.15
CA ASP A 3 -38.60 -48.12 6.08
C ASP A 3 -37.64 -47.91 7.27
N GLU A 4 -37.07 -48.97 7.77
CA GLU A 4 -36.14 -48.95 8.91
C GLU A 4 -34.85 -48.21 8.57
N LYS A 5 -34.35 -48.34 7.33
CA LYS A 5 -33.20 -47.58 6.83
C LYS A 5 -33.52 -46.11 6.64
N ALA A 6 -34.75 -45.77 6.22
CA ALA A 6 -35.19 -44.41 6.04
C ALA A 6 -35.26 -43.65 7.37
N GLU A 7 -35.80 -44.30 8.40
CA GLU A 7 -35.90 -43.73 9.76
C GLU A 7 -34.50 -43.54 10.40
N THR A 8 -33.59 -44.51 10.22
CA THR A 8 -32.21 -44.41 10.68
C THR A 8 -31.50 -43.21 10.02
N MET A 9 -31.68 -43.00 8.70
CA MET A 9 -31.09 -41.90 7.98
C MET A 9 -31.64 -40.54 8.42
N LYS A 10 -32.94 -40.43 8.73
CA LYS A 10 -33.53 -39.18 9.29
C LYS A 10 -32.98 -38.88 10.67
N SER A 11 -32.84 -39.88 11.52
CA SER A 11 -32.23 -39.74 12.85
C SER A 11 -30.77 -39.26 12.77
N LEU A 12 -29.95 -39.83 11.92
CA LEU A 12 -28.56 -39.43 11.73
C LEU A 12 -28.43 -37.98 11.21
N ARG A 13 -29.29 -37.55 10.29
CA ARG A 13 -29.31 -36.16 9.80
C ARG A 13 -29.70 -35.15 10.91
N SER A 14 -30.68 -35.52 11.74
CA SER A 14 -31.08 -34.69 12.89
C SER A 14 -29.95 -34.54 13.91
N ILE A 15 -29.20 -35.63 14.17
CA ILE A 15 -28.06 -35.60 15.11
C ILE A 15 -26.93 -34.74 14.51
N ALA A 16 -26.63 -34.89 13.23
CA ALA A 16 -25.60 -34.06 12.57
C ALA A 16 -25.93 -32.58 12.57
N GLN A 17 -27.19 -32.20 12.36
CA GLN A 17 -27.65 -30.81 12.47
C GLN A 17 -27.51 -30.27 13.89
N LYS A 18 -27.86 -31.04 14.91
CA LYS A 18 -27.71 -30.62 16.33
C LYS A 18 -26.25 -30.47 16.74
N ILE A 19 -25.36 -31.33 16.22
CA ILE A 19 -23.92 -31.23 16.47
C ILE A 19 -23.34 -29.95 15.83
N ASN A 20 -23.75 -29.61 14.60
CA ASN A 20 -23.32 -28.37 13.95
C ASN A 20 -23.76 -27.09 14.70
N TRP A 21 -24.98 -27.09 15.26
CA TRP A 21 -25.47 -26.01 16.10
C TRP A 21 -24.73 -25.92 17.45
N LEU A 22 -24.34 -27.05 18.04
CA LEU A 22 -23.54 -27.10 19.27
C LEU A 22 -22.12 -26.59 19.03
N ILE A 23 -21.48 -26.92 17.91
CA ILE A 23 -20.15 -26.43 17.55
C ILE A 23 -20.19 -24.93 17.25
N ALA A 24 -21.22 -24.44 16.56
CA ALA A 24 -21.42 -23.02 16.33
C ALA A 24 -21.72 -22.22 17.63
N GLY A 25 -22.41 -22.87 18.61
CA GLY A 25 -22.71 -22.25 19.90
C GLY A 25 -21.54 -22.25 20.90
N MET A 26 -20.62 -23.22 20.82
CA MET A 26 -19.46 -23.28 21.71
C MET A 26 -18.35 -22.28 21.38
N ALA A 27 -18.36 -21.69 20.18
CA ALA A 27 -17.40 -20.66 19.80
C ALA A 27 -17.68 -19.28 20.41
N ILE A 28 -18.83 -19.08 21.06
CA ILE A 28 -19.27 -17.77 21.61
C ILE A 28 -19.23 -17.70 23.15
N THR A 29 -19.03 -18.81 23.88
CA THR A 29 -19.29 -18.83 25.34
C THR A 29 -18.01 -18.97 26.20
N LEU A 30 -16.83 -18.71 25.71
CA LEU A 30 -15.60 -18.79 26.52
C LEU A 30 -14.93 -17.43 26.81
N VAL A 31 -15.68 -16.33 26.84
CA VAL A 31 -15.12 -14.99 27.15
C VAL A 31 -15.91 -14.25 28.25
N ALA A 32 -16.63 -14.92 29.10
CA ALA A 32 -17.48 -14.24 30.09
C ALA A 32 -17.20 -14.62 31.56
N THR A 33 -15.97 -14.90 31.98
CA THR A 33 -15.67 -14.93 33.44
C THR A 33 -14.19 -14.67 33.69
N THR A 34 -13.74 -13.43 33.58
CA THR A 34 -12.75 -12.78 34.47
C THR A 34 -12.61 -11.32 34.02
N GLY A 35 -12.83 -10.39 34.94
CA GLY A 35 -12.88 -8.95 34.67
C GLY A 35 -11.58 -8.38 34.08
N GLY A 36 -11.58 -8.21 32.80
CA GLY A 36 -10.56 -7.50 32.05
C GLY A 36 -11.05 -7.45 30.62
N VAL A 37 -11.53 -6.28 30.17
CA VAL A 37 -11.85 -6.05 28.74
C VAL A 37 -10.51 -6.02 28.01
N ILE A 38 -10.02 -7.18 27.60
CA ILE A 38 -9.05 -7.26 26.51
C ILE A 38 -9.88 -7.00 25.24
N GLY A 39 -9.90 -5.76 24.80
CA GLY A 39 -10.40 -5.41 23.48
C GLY A 39 -9.56 -6.14 22.45
N LEU A 40 -10.02 -7.30 22.01
CA LEU A 40 -9.52 -7.90 20.78
C LEU A 40 -9.94 -6.97 19.65
N VAL A 41 -9.07 -6.06 19.28
CA VAL A 41 -9.17 -5.38 18.01
C VAL A 41 -8.96 -6.46 16.95
N GLN A 42 -10.04 -7.12 16.56
CA GLN A 42 -10.04 -7.87 15.32
C GLN A 42 -9.88 -6.85 14.21
N ALA A 43 -8.69 -6.76 13.65
CA ALA A 43 -8.53 -6.18 12.33
C ALA A 43 -9.41 -7.03 11.39
N THR A 44 -10.63 -6.52 11.13
CA THR A 44 -11.55 -7.12 10.17
C THR A 44 -10.84 -7.18 8.83
N GLY A 45 -10.52 -8.41 8.41
CA GLY A 45 -10.11 -8.89 7.10
C GLY A 45 -9.72 -7.88 6.01
N GLY A 46 -8.76 -7.02 6.26
CA GLY A 46 -7.98 -6.44 5.18
C GLY A 46 -6.95 -7.48 4.74
N SER A 47 -6.81 -7.71 3.46
CA SER A 47 -5.70 -8.48 2.92
C SER A 47 -4.41 -8.01 3.60
N SER A 48 -3.71 -8.93 4.27
CA SER A 48 -2.47 -8.61 4.98
C SER A 48 -1.45 -8.03 3.96
N SER A 49 -1.09 -6.75 4.12
CA SER A 49 -0.01 -6.16 3.35
C SER A 49 1.32 -6.65 3.91
N ALA A 50 2.18 -7.20 3.06
CA ALA A 50 3.53 -7.56 3.42
C ALA A 50 4.49 -6.45 2.94
N PHE A 51 5.39 -6.00 3.82
CA PHE A 51 6.50 -5.15 3.41
C PHE A 51 7.59 -6.04 2.79
N VAL A 52 7.95 -5.77 1.53
CA VAL A 52 8.99 -6.49 0.81
C VAL A 52 10.19 -5.55 0.63
N PRO A 53 11.31 -5.78 1.33
CA PRO A 53 12.50 -4.97 1.13
C PRO A 53 13.12 -5.25 -0.23
N VAL A 54 13.53 -4.19 -0.92
CA VAL A 54 14.25 -4.26 -2.20
C VAL A 54 15.58 -3.53 -2.08
N SER A 55 16.55 -3.89 -2.91
CA SER A 55 17.81 -3.14 -3.00
C SER A 55 17.52 -1.72 -3.47
N PRO A 56 18.05 -0.67 -2.80
CA PRO A 56 17.81 0.70 -3.21
C PRO A 56 18.30 0.97 -4.63
N VAL A 57 17.45 1.55 -5.46
CA VAL A 57 17.77 1.91 -6.85
C VAL A 57 17.30 3.34 -7.11
N ARG A 58 18.12 4.12 -7.83
CA ARG A 58 17.74 5.47 -8.26
C ARG A 58 16.79 5.39 -9.45
N ILE A 59 15.58 5.85 -9.27
CA ILE A 59 14.51 5.87 -10.30
C ILE A 59 14.20 7.27 -10.80
N LEU A 60 14.72 8.31 -10.12
CA LEU A 60 14.57 9.70 -10.50
C LEU A 60 15.87 10.47 -10.16
N ASP A 61 16.39 11.18 -11.13
CA ASP A 61 17.39 12.23 -10.95
C ASP A 61 17.21 13.29 -12.03
N THR A 62 16.87 14.49 -11.64
CA THR A 62 16.61 15.60 -12.56
C THR A 62 17.85 16.44 -12.86
N ARG A 63 19.01 16.05 -12.38
CA ARG A 63 20.28 16.77 -12.54
C ARG A 63 20.99 16.29 -13.80
N ASP A 64 21.41 17.24 -14.63
CA ASP A 64 22.27 16.97 -15.78
C ASP A 64 23.73 16.79 -15.32
N PRO A 65 24.49 15.81 -15.85
CA PRO A 65 24.18 14.82 -16.90
C PRO A 65 23.57 13.51 -16.37
N ASN A 66 23.23 13.40 -15.10
CA ASN A 66 22.79 12.16 -14.44
C ASN A 66 21.29 11.89 -14.57
N ASN A 67 20.62 12.50 -15.53
CA ASN A 67 19.18 12.46 -15.68
C ASN A 67 18.64 11.02 -15.75
N VAL A 68 17.68 10.69 -14.89
CA VAL A 68 16.98 9.41 -14.82
C VAL A 68 15.48 9.66 -14.56
N GLY A 69 14.63 8.97 -15.26
CA GLY A 69 13.17 9.11 -15.13
C GLY A 69 12.67 10.38 -15.79
N LEU A 70 12.17 11.32 -15.01
CA LEU A 70 11.64 12.58 -15.50
C LEU A 70 12.72 13.63 -15.72
N ASN A 71 12.49 14.50 -16.69
CA ASN A 71 13.34 15.65 -16.92
C ASN A 71 13.08 16.76 -15.89
N GLY A 72 14.10 17.50 -15.54
CA GLY A 72 14.03 18.63 -14.63
C GLY A 72 14.68 19.90 -15.17
N PRO A 73 14.75 20.96 -14.39
CA PRO A 73 14.15 21.11 -13.08
C PRO A 73 12.62 21.17 -13.12
N PHE A 74 11.96 20.70 -12.05
CA PHE A 74 10.50 20.79 -11.96
C PHE A 74 10.01 22.24 -11.82
N VAL A 75 8.87 22.52 -12.40
CA VAL A 75 8.20 23.82 -12.34
C VAL A 75 7.24 23.81 -11.16
N SER A 76 7.25 24.91 -10.37
CA SER A 76 6.36 25.06 -9.22
C SER A 76 4.89 24.90 -9.61
N GLN A 77 4.14 24.14 -8.82
CA GLN A 77 2.71 23.87 -8.99
C GLN A 77 2.34 23.11 -10.29
N VAL A 78 3.30 22.47 -10.91
CA VAL A 78 3.07 21.60 -12.08
C VAL A 78 3.33 20.16 -11.65
N PRO A 79 2.28 19.35 -11.45
CA PRO A 79 2.43 17.96 -11.03
C PRO A 79 3.17 17.13 -12.10
N GLN A 80 3.96 16.18 -11.64
CA GLN A 80 4.71 15.26 -12.49
C GLN A 80 4.46 13.82 -12.04
N ASP A 81 3.94 13.00 -12.94
CA ASP A 81 3.71 11.58 -12.69
C ASP A 81 4.98 10.77 -12.94
N LEU A 82 5.35 9.95 -11.97
CA LEU A 82 6.45 9.02 -12.08
C LEU A 82 5.94 7.58 -11.95
N ILE A 83 6.20 6.76 -12.96
CA ILE A 83 5.94 5.33 -12.87
C ILE A 83 6.98 4.67 -11.96
N VAL A 84 6.50 3.86 -10.99
CA VAL A 84 7.36 3.17 -10.02
C VAL A 84 7.19 1.65 -10.06
N VAL A 85 6.16 1.15 -10.73
CA VAL A 85 5.86 -0.29 -10.87
C VAL A 85 6.19 -0.78 -12.28
N GLY A 86 6.67 -2.01 -12.39
CA GLY A 86 6.99 -2.62 -13.67
C GLY A 86 8.37 -2.22 -14.20
N SER A 87 8.52 -2.15 -15.52
CA SER A 87 9.79 -1.81 -16.18
C SER A 87 10.02 -0.31 -16.16
N ILE A 88 10.90 0.15 -15.31
CA ILE A 88 11.24 1.57 -15.11
C ILE A 88 12.69 1.88 -15.46
N ALA A 89 12.93 3.10 -15.89
CA ALA A 89 14.29 3.61 -16.08
C ALA A 89 14.99 3.78 -14.74
N THR A 90 16.24 3.34 -14.66
CA THR A 90 17.09 3.49 -13.48
C THR A 90 18.46 4.00 -13.90
N ALA A 91 19.30 4.38 -12.95
CA ALA A 91 20.67 4.81 -13.24
C ALA A 91 21.54 3.73 -13.91
N THR A 92 21.13 2.46 -13.85
CA THR A 92 21.86 1.32 -14.40
C THR A 92 21.11 0.62 -15.55
N GLY A 93 20.10 1.26 -16.12
CA GLY A 93 19.27 0.74 -17.21
C GLY A 93 17.83 0.46 -16.79
N ILE A 94 17.07 -0.23 -17.62
CA ILE A 94 15.67 -0.57 -17.34
C ILE A 94 15.61 -1.76 -16.40
N GLN A 95 14.86 -1.62 -15.31
CA GLN A 95 14.71 -2.66 -14.29
C GLN A 95 13.24 -2.74 -13.82
N SER A 96 12.85 -3.91 -13.31
CA SER A 96 11.56 -4.11 -12.61
C SER A 96 11.87 -4.32 -11.12
N ILE A 97 11.71 -3.27 -10.33
CA ILE A 97 12.05 -3.25 -8.89
C ILE A 97 10.81 -3.49 -8.05
N VAL A 98 9.75 -2.73 -8.33
CA VAL A 98 8.47 -2.85 -7.63
C VAL A 98 7.57 -3.78 -8.41
N PRO A 99 7.11 -4.89 -7.81
CA PRO A 99 6.30 -5.88 -8.53
C PRO A 99 4.90 -5.32 -8.86
N ALA A 100 4.31 -5.88 -9.92
CA ALA A 100 2.92 -5.60 -10.26
C ALA A 100 2.00 -5.96 -9.07
N GLY A 101 1.00 -5.11 -8.82
CA GLY A 101 0.05 -5.28 -7.71
C GLY A 101 0.56 -4.74 -6.36
N ALA A 102 1.75 -4.14 -6.30
CA ALA A 102 2.17 -3.39 -5.12
C ALA A 102 1.17 -2.26 -4.82
N THR A 103 0.74 -2.17 -3.58
CA THR A 103 -0.25 -1.18 -3.10
C THR A 103 0.39 0.05 -2.47
N GLY A 104 1.71 0.07 -2.36
CA GLY A 104 2.47 1.19 -1.82
C GLY A 104 3.96 1.04 -2.07
N VAL A 105 4.68 2.13 -1.94
CA VAL A 105 6.14 2.18 -2.09
C VAL A 105 6.75 3.07 -1.01
N SER A 106 7.92 2.67 -0.50
CA SER A 106 8.75 3.50 0.37
C SER A 106 9.95 4.03 -0.42
N LEU A 107 10.16 5.32 -0.37
CA LEU A 107 11.15 6.06 -1.14
C LEU A 107 12.02 6.92 -0.23
N ASN A 108 13.27 7.12 -0.60
CA ASN A 108 14.07 8.24 -0.11
C ASN A 108 14.04 9.35 -1.16
N VAL A 109 13.45 10.48 -0.80
CA VAL A 109 13.31 11.66 -1.66
C VAL A 109 14.29 12.72 -1.20
N THR A 110 15.09 13.28 -2.12
CA THR A 110 16.04 14.33 -1.79
C THR A 110 15.83 15.52 -2.72
N VAL A 111 15.58 16.69 -2.15
CA VAL A 111 15.70 17.95 -2.85
C VAL A 111 17.16 18.40 -2.78
N TYR A 112 17.72 18.79 -3.92
CA TYR A 112 19.10 19.21 -4.04
C TYR A 112 19.21 20.62 -4.61
N ASN A 113 19.78 21.54 -3.86
CA ASN A 113 20.09 22.91 -4.28
C ASN A 113 18.91 23.63 -4.98
N PRO A 114 17.72 23.71 -4.37
CA PRO A 114 16.57 24.40 -4.96
C PRO A 114 16.86 25.90 -5.13
N ARG A 115 16.24 26.50 -6.14
CA ARG A 115 16.43 27.95 -6.43
C ARG A 115 15.63 28.88 -5.53
N ALA A 116 14.63 28.37 -4.84
CA ALA A 116 13.74 29.11 -3.96
C ALA A 116 13.29 28.22 -2.81
N ASP A 117 12.73 28.82 -1.78
CA ASP A 117 12.04 28.11 -0.70
C ASP A 117 10.80 27.42 -1.25
N GLY A 118 10.45 26.27 -0.69
CA GLY A 118 9.31 25.51 -1.15
C GLY A 118 9.09 24.21 -0.40
N TYR A 119 8.24 23.37 -0.99
CA TYR A 119 7.96 22.04 -0.50
C TYR A 119 7.78 21.08 -1.67
N ILE A 120 7.86 19.80 -1.36
CA ILE A 120 7.44 18.72 -2.25
C ILE A 120 6.38 17.89 -1.54
N SER A 121 5.34 17.53 -2.28
CA SER A 121 4.35 16.53 -1.92
C SER A 121 4.45 15.35 -2.86
N ILE A 122 4.56 14.14 -2.30
CA ILE A 122 4.50 12.87 -3.03
C ILE A 122 3.20 12.19 -2.65
N ARG A 123 2.38 11.86 -3.63
CA ARG A 123 1.06 11.27 -3.41
C ARG A 123 0.71 10.24 -4.50
N PRO A 124 -0.38 9.46 -4.34
CA PRO A 124 -0.87 8.62 -5.44
C PRO A 124 -1.19 9.47 -6.67
N ALA A 125 -0.87 8.98 -7.87
CA ALA A 125 -1.07 9.75 -9.10
C ALA A 125 -2.54 9.97 -9.48
N ASP A 126 -3.47 9.23 -8.89
CA ASP A 126 -4.92 9.43 -9.03
C ASP A 126 -5.50 10.48 -8.05
N ALA A 127 -4.66 11.11 -7.23
CA ALA A 127 -5.10 12.15 -6.31
C ALA A 127 -5.50 13.43 -7.05
N SER A 128 -6.66 13.99 -6.72
CA SER A 128 -7.18 15.20 -7.35
C SER A 128 -6.88 16.47 -6.54
N GLY A 129 -6.86 17.61 -7.22
CA GLY A 129 -6.64 18.94 -6.62
C GLY A 129 -5.20 19.18 -6.18
N ALA A 130 -4.92 20.34 -5.61
CA ALA A 130 -3.61 20.65 -5.04
C ALA A 130 -3.39 19.89 -3.72
N PRO A 131 -2.16 19.45 -3.39
CA PRO A 131 -1.88 18.80 -2.11
C PRO A 131 -2.09 19.78 -0.95
N THR A 132 -2.63 19.26 0.16
CA THR A 132 -2.85 19.99 1.40
C THR A 132 -1.76 19.76 2.44
N THR A 133 -0.82 18.87 2.14
CA THR A 133 0.29 18.47 3.02
C THR A 133 1.59 18.40 2.22
N SER A 134 2.72 18.54 2.89
CA SER A 134 4.05 18.35 2.31
C SER A 134 4.74 17.12 2.92
N ASN A 135 5.55 16.45 2.11
CA ASN A 135 6.46 15.41 2.58
C ASN A 135 7.86 15.99 2.91
N LEU A 136 8.23 17.08 2.26
CA LEU A 136 9.55 17.67 2.38
C LEU A 136 9.45 19.19 2.21
N ASN A 137 9.93 19.96 3.19
CA ASN A 137 10.04 21.42 3.11
C ASN A 137 11.53 21.79 3.01
N PHE A 138 11.86 22.85 2.28
CA PHE A 138 13.22 23.25 2.03
C PHE A 138 13.35 24.76 1.82
N THR A 139 14.55 25.28 2.04
CA THR A 139 14.94 26.64 1.69
C THR A 139 15.88 26.65 0.48
N ALA A 140 16.00 27.80 -0.17
CA ALA A 140 16.89 27.98 -1.32
C ALA A 140 18.32 27.52 -1.00
N GLY A 141 18.92 26.76 -1.92
CA GLY A 141 20.29 26.23 -1.79
C GLY A 141 20.46 25.03 -0.85
N GLN A 142 19.42 24.62 -0.14
CA GLN A 142 19.46 23.53 0.83
C GLN A 142 19.49 22.16 0.11
N THR A 143 20.10 21.16 0.75
CA THR A 143 19.95 19.76 0.36
C THR A 143 19.28 19.00 1.50
N VAL A 144 18.06 18.49 1.26
CA VAL A 144 17.22 17.87 2.29
C VAL A 144 16.71 16.54 1.81
N PRO A 145 17.03 15.43 2.49
CA PRO A 145 16.40 14.12 2.28
C PRO A 145 15.20 13.91 3.18
N ASN A 146 14.25 13.12 2.75
CA ASN A 146 13.20 12.56 3.61
C ASN A 146 12.76 11.16 3.12
N ALA A 147 12.38 10.31 4.06
CA ALA A 147 11.75 9.04 3.77
C ALA A 147 10.23 9.27 3.58
N VAL A 148 9.69 8.77 2.49
CA VAL A 148 8.29 8.90 2.13
C VAL A 148 7.71 7.52 1.84
N THR A 149 6.57 7.21 2.46
CA THR A 149 5.76 6.04 2.11
C THR A 149 4.46 6.54 1.52
N VAL A 150 4.11 6.05 0.34
CA VAL A 150 2.93 6.48 -0.41
C VAL A 150 2.18 5.28 -0.96
N ASN A 151 0.85 5.34 -0.94
CA ASN A 151 0.00 4.36 -1.60
C ASN A 151 0.12 4.46 -3.12
N LEU A 152 -0.13 3.37 -3.81
CA LEU A 152 -0.14 3.31 -5.26
C LEU A 152 -1.54 2.96 -5.77
N PRO A 153 -2.07 3.67 -6.76
CA PRO A 153 -3.21 3.20 -7.52
C PRO A 153 -2.89 1.84 -8.15
N ILE A 154 -3.82 0.89 -8.07
CA ILE A 154 -3.63 -0.46 -8.62
C ILE A 154 -4.46 -0.71 -9.88
N THR A 155 -5.30 0.25 -10.26
CA THR A 155 -6.18 0.19 -11.44
C THR A 155 -6.18 1.54 -12.18
N GLY A 156 -6.67 1.53 -13.40
CA GLY A 156 -6.78 2.74 -14.23
C GLY A 156 -5.45 3.15 -14.89
N SER A 157 -5.44 4.34 -15.49
CA SER A 157 -4.29 4.91 -16.19
C SER A 157 -3.12 5.27 -15.28
N ASP A 158 -3.39 5.45 -13.99
CA ASP A 158 -2.43 5.90 -12.98
C ASP A 158 -1.90 4.74 -12.12
N ALA A 159 -2.30 3.51 -12.48
CA ALA A 159 -1.82 2.31 -11.80
C ALA A 159 -0.28 2.26 -11.75
N GLY A 160 0.26 2.08 -10.55
CA GLY A 160 1.70 1.99 -10.31
C GLY A 160 2.48 3.29 -10.46
N LYS A 161 1.80 4.45 -10.41
CA LYS A 161 2.42 5.78 -10.47
C LYS A 161 2.27 6.53 -9.15
N ILE A 162 3.22 7.42 -8.91
CA ILE A 162 3.14 8.49 -7.91
C ILE A 162 3.15 9.84 -8.61
N GLU A 163 2.53 10.83 -7.99
CA GLU A 163 2.61 12.23 -8.40
C GLU A 163 3.59 12.98 -7.50
N ILE A 164 4.44 13.79 -8.11
CA ILE A 164 5.37 14.72 -7.47
C ILE A 164 4.85 16.14 -7.74
N TYR A 165 4.52 16.87 -6.64
CA TYR A 165 3.98 18.23 -6.71
C TYR A 165 4.89 19.19 -5.98
#